data_130b477beac527c79a7e92980fc705d0
#
_entry.id   130b477beac527c79a7e92980fc705d0
#
_cell.length_a   1.000
_cell.length_b   1.000
_cell.length_c   1.000
_cell.angle_alpha   90.00
_cell.angle_beta   90.00
_cell.angle_gamma   90.00
#
_symmetry.space_group_name_H-M   'P 1'
#
loop_
_entity.id
_entity.type
_entity.pdbx_description
1 polymer ?
#
loop_
_entity_poly.entity_id
_entity_poly.type
_entity_poly.pdbx_seq_one_letter_code
_entity_poly.pdbx_strand_id
1 'polypeptide(L)' 'MGVLNPTPTLDRVATLWRLEWNDERLLCAVYRGAGGLQLCVESPTGIIASERFALAPRAVSRMRALRDSLLRRGWRELH' A
#
# COMPACT_ATOMS: atom_id res chain seq x y z
N MET A 1 19.82 -13.80 -23.10
CA MET A 1 19.57 -13.58 -22.48
C MET A 1 18.65 -13.06 -22.18
N GLY A 2 18.20 -13.26 -21.79
CA GLY A 2 17.03 -12.83 -21.36
C GLY A 2 17.03 -11.49 -21.00
N VAL A 3 16.54 -10.79 -21.73
CA VAL A 3 16.35 -9.55 -21.40
C VAL A 3 15.29 -9.41 -20.50
N LEU A 4 15.60 -8.96 -19.49
CA LEU A 4 14.72 -8.59 -18.60
C LEU A 4 14.06 -7.40 -19.02
N ASN A 5 12.85 -7.48 -19.20
CA ASN A 5 12.07 -6.32 -19.29
C ASN A 5 12.24 -5.55 -18.06
N PRO A 6 12.69 -4.36 -18.16
CA PRO A 6 12.71 -3.53 -17.00
C PRO A 6 11.28 -3.40 -16.53
N THR A 7 10.96 -4.10 -15.54
CA THR A 7 9.82 -3.79 -14.78
C THR A 7 9.97 -2.36 -14.40
N PRO A 8 8.98 -1.52 -14.62
CA PRO A 8 9.04 -0.15 -14.15
C PRO A 8 9.35 -0.21 -12.67
N THR A 9 10.49 0.31 -12.32
CA THR A 9 10.92 0.29 -10.96
C THR A 9 10.04 1.23 -10.20
N LEU A 10 9.28 0.69 -9.28
CA LEU A 10 8.53 1.50 -8.36
C LEU A 10 9.41 1.68 -7.14
N ASP A 11 9.65 2.93 -6.80
CA ASP A 11 10.42 3.22 -5.60
C ASP A 11 9.46 3.33 -4.41
N ARG A 12 9.71 2.54 -3.40
CA ARG A 12 8.92 2.63 -2.18
C ARG A 12 9.24 3.95 -1.49
N VAL A 13 8.22 4.75 -1.30
CA VAL A 13 8.37 6.05 -0.66
C VAL A 13 8.21 5.94 0.85
N ALA A 14 7.21 5.21 1.29
CA ALA A 14 6.91 5.08 2.72
C ALA A 14 5.99 3.92 2.99
N THR A 15 6.06 3.40 4.21
CA THR A 15 5.03 2.55 4.77
C THR A 15 4.13 3.45 5.61
N LEU A 16 2.85 3.46 5.31
CA LEU A 16 1.93 4.42 5.91
C LEU A 16 1.26 3.90 7.17
N TRP A 17 0.90 2.63 7.19
CA TRP A 17 0.37 1.98 8.39
C TRP A 17 0.60 0.47 8.32
N ARG A 18 0.57 -0.14 9.50
CA ARG A 18 0.62 -1.59 9.67
C ARG A 18 -0.48 -1.98 10.63
N LEU A 19 -1.24 -2.98 10.26
CA LEU A 19 -2.36 -3.47 11.07
C LEU A 19 -2.26 -4.97 11.26
N GLU A 20 -2.84 -5.46 12.34
CA GLU A 20 -2.96 -6.91 12.56
C GLU A 20 -4.34 -7.28 13.06
N TRP A 21 -4.77 -8.45 12.73
CA TRP A 21 -6.01 -9.03 13.20
C TRP A 21 -5.93 -10.54 13.07
N ASN A 22 -6.14 -11.27 14.18
CA ASN A 22 -6.22 -12.73 14.15
C ASN A 22 -5.00 -13.39 13.50
N ASP A 23 -3.81 -12.94 13.86
CA ASP A 23 -2.52 -13.39 13.30
C ASP A 23 -2.30 -13.01 11.85
N GLU A 24 -3.21 -12.30 11.25
CA GLU A 24 -3.00 -11.73 9.93
C GLU A 24 -2.43 -10.33 10.03
N ARG A 25 -1.61 -9.97 9.06
CA ARG A 25 -0.98 -8.66 9.02
C ARG A 25 -1.18 -8.03 7.66
N LEU A 26 -1.46 -6.74 7.68
CA LEU A 26 -1.52 -5.93 6.48
C LEU A 26 -0.69 -4.68 6.68
N LEU A 27 -0.12 -4.20 5.61
CA LEU A 27 0.49 -2.89 5.62
C LEU A 27 0.05 -2.12 4.37
N CYS A 28 0.10 -0.81 4.47
CA CYS A 28 -0.14 0.06 3.35
C CYS A 28 1.15 0.79 3.03
N ALA A 29 1.58 0.71 1.80
CA ALA A 29 2.78 1.39 1.36
C ALA A 29 2.47 2.24 0.14
N VAL A 30 3.21 3.30 -0.04
CA VAL A 30 3.11 4.13 -1.22
C VAL A 30 4.40 4.02 -2.01
N TYR A 31 4.25 3.87 -3.31
CA TYR A 31 5.37 3.78 -4.24
C TYR A 31 5.26 4.93 -5.24
N ARG A 32 6.41 5.38 -5.72
CA ARG A 32 6.45 6.38 -6.77
C ARG A 32 6.86 5.71 -8.06
N GLY A 33 6.09 5.94 -9.11
CA GLY A 33 6.40 5.43 -10.44
C GLY A 33 6.23 6.52 -11.48
N ALA A 34 6.42 6.17 -12.73
CA ALA A 34 6.37 7.13 -13.82
C ALA A 34 5.01 7.82 -13.97
N GLY A 35 3.96 7.18 -13.56
CA GLY A 35 2.61 7.75 -13.69
C GLY A 35 2.04 8.37 -12.44
N GLY A 36 2.85 8.60 -11.41
CA GLY A 36 2.39 9.16 -10.15
C GLY A 36 2.62 8.24 -8.98
N LEU A 37 1.71 8.25 -8.03
CA LEU A 37 1.82 7.43 -6.82
C LEU A 37 0.98 6.18 -6.93
N GLN A 38 1.48 5.09 -6.40
CA GLN A 38 0.75 3.84 -6.29
C GLN A 38 0.61 3.46 -4.83
N LEU A 39 -0.63 3.34 -4.39
CA LEU A 39 -0.93 2.93 -3.03
C LEU A 39 -1.19 1.44 -3.02
N CYS A 40 -0.46 0.70 -2.21
CA CYS A 40 -0.59 -0.75 -2.17
C CYS A 40 -0.92 -1.21 -0.76
N VAL A 41 -1.85 -2.16 -0.67
CA VAL A 41 -2.08 -2.89 0.57
C VAL A 41 -1.41 -4.24 0.39
N GLU A 42 -0.52 -4.57 1.31
CA GLU A 42 0.33 -5.76 1.21
C GLU A 42 0.11 -6.69 2.39
N SER A 43 0.09 -7.98 2.09
CA SER A 43 0.11 -9.02 3.11
C SER A 43 1.49 -9.69 3.07
N PRO A 44 1.79 -10.60 4.01
CA PRO A 44 3.08 -11.31 3.96
C PRO A 44 3.30 -12.11 2.68
N THR A 45 2.24 -12.43 1.95
CA THR A 45 2.35 -13.21 0.74
C THR A 45 2.36 -12.36 -0.53
N GLY A 46 2.16 -11.07 -0.42
CA GLY A 46 2.22 -10.17 -1.58
C GLY A 46 1.20 -9.05 -1.54
N ILE A 47 1.11 -8.34 -2.64
CA ILE A 47 0.19 -7.21 -2.77
C ILE A 47 -1.21 -7.75 -3.02
N ILE A 48 -2.16 -7.31 -2.19
CA ILE A 48 -3.55 -7.73 -2.31
C ILE A 48 -4.44 -6.67 -2.93
N ALA A 49 -4.00 -5.42 -2.93
CA ALA A 49 -4.75 -4.34 -3.56
C ALA A 49 -3.80 -3.22 -3.94
N SER A 50 -4.10 -2.53 -5.01
CA SER A 50 -3.28 -1.43 -5.46
C SER A 50 -4.13 -0.43 -6.21
N GLU A 51 -3.86 0.84 -5.99
CA GLU A 51 -4.54 1.94 -6.68
C GLU A 51 -3.53 2.99 -7.08
N ARG A 52 -3.72 3.58 -8.25
CA ARG A 52 -2.84 4.62 -8.74
C ARG A 52 -3.48 5.99 -8.55
N PHE A 53 -2.69 6.96 -8.17
CA PHE A 53 -3.15 8.33 -7.96
C PHE A 53 -2.20 9.31 -8.62
N ALA A 54 -2.75 10.27 -9.34
CA ALA A 54 -1.97 11.36 -9.91
C ALA A 54 -1.65 12.43 -8.86
N LEU A 55 -2.50 12.56 -7.84
CA LEU A 55 -2.36 13.60 -6.83
C LEU A 55 -2.18 12.99 -5.45
N ALA A 56 -1.14 13.42 -4.76
CA ALA A 56 -0.84 12.94 -3.42
C ALA A 56 -1.98 13.11 -2.42
N PRO A 57 -2.72 14.22 -2.37
CA PRO A 57 -3.81 14.35 -1.42
C PRO A 57 -4.89 13.28 -1.55
N ARG A 58 -5.13 12.81 -2.78
CA ARG A 58 -6.11 11.74 -2.99
C ARG A 58 -5.61 10.40 -2.47
N ALA A 59 -4.32 10.14 -2.63
CA ALA A 59 -3.71 8.93 -2.07
C ALA A 59 -3.79 8.95 -0.55
N VAL A 60 -3.52 10.09 0.07
CA VAL A 60 -3.59 10.24 1.54
C VAL A 60 -5.02 10.02 2.03
N SER A 61 -6.00 10.61 1.37
CA SER A 61 -7.41 10.41 1.74
C SER A 61 -7.81 8.95 1.65
N ARG A 62 -7.39 8.27 0.58
CA ARG A 62 -7.71 6.86 0.39
C ARG A 62 -7.04 5.99 1.45
N MET A 63 -5.78 6.27 1.75
CA MET A 63 -5.03 5.55 2.78
C MET A 63 -5.72 5.62 4.14
N ARG A 64 -6.17 6.82 4.51
CA ARG A 64 -6.87 7.03 5.77
C ARG A 64 -8.21 6.30 5.80
N ALA A 65 -8.96 6.35 4.71
CA ALA A 65 -10.24 5.67 4.61
C ALA A 65 -10.08 4.15 4.74
N LEU A 66 -9.05 3.59 4.12
CA LEU A 66 -8.76 2.17 4.24
C LEU A 66 -8.41 1.79 5.67
N ARG A 67 -7.54 2.57 6.30
CA ARG A 67 -7.16 2.33 7.69
C ARG A 67 -8.38 2.38 8.61
N ASP A 68 -9.16 3.43 8.49
CA ASP A 68 -10.33 3.61 9.35
C ASP A 68 -11.36 2.49 9.16
N SER A 69 -11.54 2.05 7.93
CA SER A 69 -12.44 0.94 7.64
C SER A 69 -11.96 -0.35 8.31
N LEU A 70 -10.67 -0.64 8.25
CA LEU A 70 -10.11 -1.84 8.87
C LEU A 70 -10.15 -1.75 10.39
N LEU A 71 -9.86 -0.59 10.96
CA LEU A 71 -9.94 -0.40 12.41
C LEU A 71 -11.37 -0.63 12.91
N ARG A 72 -12.36 -0.18 12.16
CA ARG A 72 -13.76 -0.41 12.53
C ARG A 72 -14.14 -1.88 12.48
N ARG A 73 -13.42 -2.68 11.70
CA ARG A 73 -13.65 -4.12 11.61
C ARG A 73 -12.88 -4.92 12.64
N GLY A 74 -12.14 -4.26 13.51
CA GLY A 74 -11.42 -4.92 14.59
C GLY A 74 -9.93 -5.06 14.40
N TRP A 75 -9.39 -4.61 13.28
CA TRP A 75 -7.95 -4.58 13.07
C TRP A 75 -7.29 -3.62 14.05
N ARG A 76 -6.10 -3.95 14.51
CA ARG A 76 -5.37 -3.12 15.45
C ARG A 76 -4.11 -2.58 14.78
N GLU A 77 -3.81 -1.33 15.08
CA GLU A 77 -2.64 -0.69 14.52
C GLU A 77 -1.37 -1.17 15.25
N LEU A 78 -0.34 -1.50 14.47
CA LEU A 78 0.96 -1.86 15.00
C LEU A 78 1.85 -0.63 15.02
N HIS A 79 2.59 -0.47 16.08
CA HIS A 79 3.51 0.67 16.25
C HIS A 79 4.95 0.24 16.18
#